data_fc88b0fba1fe7206feae05c47db7db5d
#
_entry.id   fc88b0fba1fe7206feae05c47db7db5d
#
_cell.length_a   1.000
_cell.length_b   1.000
_cell.length_c   1.000
_cell.angle_alpha   90.00
_cell.angle_beta   90.00
_cell.angle_gamma   90.00
#
_symmetry.space_group_name_H-M   'P 1'
#
loop_
_entity.id
_entity.type
_entity.pdbx_description
1 polymer ?
#
loop_
_entity_poly.entity_id
_entity_poly.type
_entity_poly.pdbx_seq_one_letter_code
_entity_poly.pdbx_strand_id
1 'polypeptide(L)'
;WKAERMGLSNDPYTPAQARIEAEGVIAREQSNGELLLSARRNRLIVEERLHVPMPGKHRFRKKTSWTFGIDNQDRDGFFIGRNLQPIEVARDFTLSLQPQFMVQRAINGQNTTISELFGLKAELKGQIWGWDTTWEADITTFKPQDLADGSRYWGNLENDFELPWLGDITARLFGAHRYRAWNGSLGETDIYAALGGFIEQRKTFDLGKSSNSYLWRLGLGNYQAERFSSVSLVDSMRANFYGSINSSYSIWRGKEAPMTPQKAYRYSPVAIVPGLTFDTNVNTLLAAYGDGTHQNTLSFSGGPTLTLGTFSQPFLDYTRVSMSGGVTLKQGSSPFNFDQAVDLSTLGIGITQQIVGPLLLNAGFDINVDAGSEFYGDVINSNIELSWQRRSYDFGIYFNPYEGIGGIRFRLHDFDFNGTGVPFMPYTPTNWMEMANTDRPF
;
A
#
# COMPACT_ATOMS: atom_id res chain seq x y z
N TRP A 1 22.95 7.09 26.11
CA TRP A 1 22.42 8.23 26.85
C TRP A 1 21.65 7.76 28.08
N LYS A 2 21.62 8.58 29.11
CA LYS A 2 20.80 8.33 30.29
C LYS A 2 20.03 9.59 30.63
N ALA A 3 18.74 9.45 30.93
CA ALA A 3 17.86 10.54 31.33
C ALA A 3 16.93 10.08 32.46
N GLU A 4 16.66 10.94 33.42
CA GLU A 4 15.71 10.64 34.49
C GLU A 4 14.27 10.66 33.94
N ARG A 5 13.96 11.61 33.04
CA ARG A 5 12.71 11.71 32.29
C ARG A 5 13.01 12.12 30.85
N MET A 6 12.26 11.56 29.91
CA MET A 6 12.34 11.88 28.50
C MET A 6 10.94 11.90 27.91
N GLY A 7 10.63 12.93 27.13
CA GLY A 7 9.45 13.02 26.30
C GLY A 7 9.87 12.95 24.83
N LEU A 8 9.20 12.13 24.06
CA LEU A 8 9.39 11.99 22.62
C LEU A 8 8.06 12.28 21.92
N SER A 9 8.06 13.19 20.98
CA SER A 9 6.90 13.51 20.14
C SER A 9 7.35 13.87 18.74
N ASN A 10 6.53 13.50 17.76
CA ASN A 10 6.60 13.94 16.39
C ASN A 10 5.85 15.27 16.15
N ASP A 11 5.14 15.75 17.18
CA ASP A 11 4.37 16.97 17.10
C ASP A 11 5.26 18.18 17.43
N PRO A 12 5.42 19.13 16.50
CA PRO A 12 6.22 20.32 16.72
C PRO A 12 5.56 21.31 17.69
N TYR A 13 4.31 21.07 18.09
CA TYR A 13 3.54 21.97 18.94
C TYR A 13 3.36 21.43 20.35
N THR A 14 3.23 22.34 21.32
CA THR A 14 2.98 22.02 22.73
C THR A 14 1.59 22.51 23.13
N PRO A 15 0.73 21.67 23.76
CA PRO A 15 0.96 20.24 24.05
C PRO A 15 0.90 19.39 22.80
N ALA A 16 1.71 18.33 22.75
CA ALA A 16 1.74 17.37 21.67
C ALA A 16 0.49 16.49 21.67
N GLN A 17 -0.08 16.21 20.48
CA GLN A 17 -1.25 15.30 20.36
C GLN A 17 -0.91 13.86 20.71
N ALA A 18 0.30 13.41 20.39
CA ALA A 18 0.82 12.13 20.84
C ALA A 18 2.28 12.29 21.30
N ARG A 19 2.60 11.71 22.46
CA ARG A 19 3.98 11.66 22.96
C ARG A 19 4.22 10.41 23.78
N ILE A 20 5.46 9.96 23.75
CA ILE A 20 5.94 8.92 24.67
C ILE A 20 6.63 9.59 25.82
N GLU A 21 6.18 9.32 27.04
CA GLU A 21 6.90 9.70 28.26
C GLU A 21 7.58 8.48 28.86
N ALA A 22 8.87 8.64 29.16
CA ALA A 22 9.70 7.59 29.70
C ALA A 22 10.45 8.09 30.95
N GLU A 23 10.50 7.26 32.01
CA GLU A 23 11.21 7.52 33.23
C GLU A 23 12.36 6.53 33.47
N GLY A 24 13.50 7.00 33.91
CA GLY A 24 14.70 6.17 34.13
C GLY A 24 15.22 5.58 32.83
N VAL A 25 15.42 6.44 31.83
CA VAL A 25 15.71 6.07 30.46
C VAL A 25 17.17 5.76 30.24
N ILE A 26 17.44 4.66 29.53
CA ILE A 26 18.73 4.34 28.94
C ILE A 26 18.48 4.15 27.42
N ALA A 27 19.03 5.05 26.64
CA ALA A 27 19.01 4.95 25.18
C ALA A 27 20.35 4.42 24.67
N ARG A 28 20.33 3.40 23.83
CA ARG A 28 21.49 2.81 23.17
C ARG A 28 21.23 2.76 21.69
N GLU A 29 22.13 3.34 20.93
CA GLU A 29 22.17 3.15 19.48
C GLU A 29 22.80 1.78 19.21
N GLN A 30 22.15 1.00 18.35
CA GLN A 30 22.63 -0.30 17.92
C GLN A 30 23.48 -0.14 16.65
N SER A 31 24.27 -1.16 16.32
CA SER A 31 25.14 -1.17 15.15
C SER A 31 24.41 -1.00 13.80
N ASN A 32 23.12 -1.29 13.77
CA ASN A 32 22.21 -1.12 12.63
C ASN A 32 21.50 0.25 12.59
N GLY A 33 21.91 1.22 13.43
CA GLY A 33 21.30 2.54 13.53
C GLY A 33 19.96 2.59 14.27
N GLU A 34 19.45 1.47 14.79
CA GLU A 34 18.23 1.46 15.60
C GLU A 34 18.48 2.02 17.00
N LEU A 35 17.52 2.79 17.50
CA LEU A 35 17.52 3.31 18.85
C LEU A 35 16.74 2.37 19.79
N LEU A 36 17.47 1.71 20.69
CA LEU A 36 16.87 0.92 21.75
C LEU A 36 16.67 1.80 22.99
N LEU A 37 15.41 2.02 23.35
CA LEU A 37 15.04 2.67 24.61
C LEU A 37 14.70 1.61 25.66
N SER A 38 15.42 1.65 26.76
CA SER A 38 15.08 0.93 27.99
C SER A 38 14.68 1.94 29.05
N ALA A 39 13.50 1.80 29.62
CA ALA A 39 13.01 2.69 30.66
C ALA A 39 12.31 1.90 31.75
N ARG A 40 12.34 2.46 32.97
CA ARG A 40 11.66 1.89 34.14
C ARG A 40 10.14 1.98 33.98
N ARG A 41 9.65 3.09 33.40
CA ARG A 41 8.24 3.32 33.03
C ARG A 41 8.19 3.97 31.66
N ASN A 42 7.36 3.43 30.78
CA ASN A 42 7.02 4.00 29.49
C ASN A 42 5.51 4.11 29.37
N ARG A 43 5.04 5.23 28.86
CA ARG A 43 3.63 5.43 28.53
C ARG A 43 3.50 6.27 27.26
N LEU A 44 2.59 5.87 26.39
CA LEU A 44 2.09 6.69 25.30
C LEU A 44 0.96 7.55 25.84
N ILE A 45 1.09 8.87 25.70
CA ILE A 45 0.06 9.84 26.05
C ILE A 45 -0.52 10.36 24.74
N VAL A 46 -1.84 10.21 24.60
CA VAL A 46 -2.59 10.69 23.45
C VAL A 46 -3.61 11.72 23.93
N GLU A 47 -3.60 12.91 23.32
CA GLU A 47 -4.50 14.04 23.62
C GLU A 47 -4.51 14.43 25.10
N GLU A 48 -3.44 14.24 25.84
CA GLU A 48 -3.35 14.47 27.29
C GLU A 48 -4.37 13.66 28.14
N ARG A 49 -5.15 12.78 27.52
CA ARG A 49 -6.27 12.06 28.16
C ARG A 49 -6.05 10.56 28.24
N LEU A 50 -5.56 9.97 27.16
CA LEU A 50 -5.35 8.53 27.11
C LEU A 50 -3.89 8.21 27.45
N HIS A 51 -3.70 7.45 28.53
CA HIS A 51 -2.40 6.98 28.98
C HIS A 51 -2.29 5.48 28.76
N VAL A 52 -1.55 5.07 27.73
CA VAL A 52 -1.34 3.66 27.39
C VAL A 52 0.03 3.22 27.93
N PRO A 53 0.09 2.27 28.88
CA PRO A 53 1.35 1.73 29.33
C PRO A 53 2.08 1.01 28.20
N MET A 54 3.38 1.25 28.08
CA MET A 54 4.25 0.62 27.09
C MET A 54 5.28 -0.29 27.74
N PRO A 55 5.80 -1.31 27.02
CA PRO A 55 6.86 -2.17 27.56
C PRO A 55 8.08 -1.37 28.02
N GLY A 56 8.75 -1.83 29.07
CA GLY A 56 9.95 -1.18 29.63
C GLY A 56 11.16 -1.15 28.68
N LYS A 57 11.17 -2.01 27.66
CA LYS A 57 12.10 -1.96 26.54
C LYS A 57 11.30 -1.73 25.27
N HIS A 58 11.58 -0.66 24.56
CA HIS A 58 10.88 -0.30 23.34
C HIS A 58 11.90 -0.07 22.21
N ARG A 59 11.69 -0.76 21.10
CA ARG A 59 12.34 -0.45 19.83
C ARG A 59 11.33 0.32 18.99
N PHE A 60 11.71 1.47 18.48
CA PHE A 60 10.86 2.20 17.55
C PHE A 60 10.72 1.42 16.26
N ARG A 61 9.48 1.13 15.85
CA ARG A 61 9.17 0.28 14.69
C ARG A 61 8.11 0.91 13.82
N LYS A 62 8.22 0.63 12.53
CA LYS A 62 7.20 1.00 11.52
C LYS A 62 5.89 0.20 11.65
N LYS A 63 5.92 -1.02 12.23
CA LYS A 63 4.75 -1.92 12.30
C LYS A 63 4.16 -1.97 13.71
N THR A 64 2.83 -1.94 13.81
CA THR A 64 2.08 -2.13 15.07
C THR A 64 2.30 -3.54 15.62
N SER A 65 2.16 -3.72 16.94
CA SER A 65 2.33 -5.05 17.57
C SER A 65 1.23 -6.04 17.21
N TRP A 66 0.04 -5.54 16.84
CA TRP A 66 -1.11 -6.34 16.45
C TRP A 66 -1.64 -5.88 15.11
N THR A 67 -2.12 -6.83 14.32
CA THR A 67 -2.84 -6.63 13.07
C THR A 67 -4.24 -7.21 13.22
N PHE A 68 -5.24 -6.45 12.80
CA PHE A 68 -6.61 -6.89 12.71
C PHE A 68 -7.03 -6.74 11.26
N GLY A 69 -7.40 -7.83 10.62
CA GLY A 69 -7.71 -7.83 9.20
C GLY A 69 -8.94 -8.66 8.86
N ILE A 70 -9.49 -8.39 7.70
CA ILE A 70 -10.52 -9.19 7.04
C ILE A 70 -9.93 -9.62 5.70
N ASP A 71 -9.99 -10.91 5.41
CA ASP A 71 -9.58 -11.50 4.15
C ASP A 71 -10.52 -12.68 3.85
N ASN A 72 -11.47 -12.42 2.98
CA ASN A 72 -12.50 -13.40 2.64
C ASN A 72 -11.98 -14.47 1.66
N GLN A 73 -10.82 -14.26 1.06
CA GLN A 73 -10.27 -15.16 0.04
C GLN A 73 -9.44 -16.29 0.65
N ASP A 74 -8.43 -15.96 1.47
CA ASP A 74 -7.50 -16.96 2.01
C ASP A 74 -7.74 -17.29 3.48
N ARG A 75 -8.46 -16.41 4.24
CA ARG A 75 -8.59 -16.53 5.71
C ARG A 75 -10.04 -16.71 6.19
N ASP A 76 -10.98 -16.87 5.24
CA ASP A 76 -12.42 -17.03 5.50
C ASP A 76 -13.02 -15.86 6.32
N GLY A 77 -12.39 -14.68 6.31
CA GLY A 77 -12.87 -13.47 6.95
C GLY A 77 -11.92 -12.89 8.00
N PHE A 78 -12.45 -12.60 9.19
CA PHE A 78 -11.72 -11.88 10.22
C PHE A 78 -10.58 -12.70 10.85
N PHE A 79 -9.40 -12.08 10.95
CA PHE A 79 -8.23 -12.67 11.58
C PHE A 79 -7.49 -11.66 12.46
N ILE A 80 -6.69 -12.18 13.39
CA ILE A 80 -5.81 -11.40 14.27
C ILE A 80 -4.38 -11.89 14.07
N GLY A 81 -3.46 -10.98 13.79
CA GLY A 81 -2.02 -11.23 13.67
C GLY A 81 -1.22 -10.58 14.80
N ARG A 82 -0.15 -11.25 15.23
CA ARG A 82 0.81 -10.71 16.20
C ARG A 82 2.15 -10.45 15.53
N ASN A 83 2.56 -9.18 15.36
CA ASN A 83 3.88 -8.86 14.86
C ASN A 83 4.93 -9.12 15.96
N LEU A 84 5.70 -10.18 15.78
CA LEU A 84 6.79 -10.53 16.69
C LEU A 84 7.97 -9.58 16.51
N GLN A 85 8.89 -9.61 17.44
CA GLN A 85 10.13 -8.86 17.31
C GLN A 85 10.95 -9.43 16.15
N PRO A 86 11.46 -8.61 15.20
CA PRO A 86 12.38 -9.07 14.19
C PRO A 86 13.60 -9.72 14.81
N ILE A 87 14.04 -10.81 14.22
CA ILE A 87 15.15 -11.63 14.67
C ILE A 87 16.28 -11.45 13.65
N GLU A 88 17.46 -11.07 14.10
CA GLU A 88 18.67 -11.13 13.27
C GLU A 88 19.06 -12.59 13.13
N VAL A 89 18.83 -13.19 11.96
CA VAL A 89 19.12 -14.60 11.69
C VAL A 89 20.52 -14.81 11.12
N ALA A 90 21.08 -13.76 10.52
CA ALA A 90 22.46 -13.71 10.05
C ALA A 90 22.91 -12.25 10.00
N ARG A 91 24.21 -12.04 9.74
CA ARG A 91 24.71 -10.69 9.45
C ARG A 91 23.95 -10.16 8.24
N ASP A 92 23.40 -8.96 8.34
CA ASP A 92 22.63 -8.27 7.30
C ASP A 92 21.27 -8.91 6.95
N PHE A 93 20.79 -9.90 7.74
CA PHE A 93 19.48 -10.52 7.55
C PHE A 93 18.57 -10.40 8.77
N THR A 94 17.36 -9.90 8.55
CA THR A 94 16.32 -9.74 9.57
C THR A 94 15.08 -10.53 9.19
N LEU A 95 14.65 -11.44 10.06
CA LEU A 95 13.42 -12.21 9.94
C LEU A 95 12.31 -11.58 10.78
N SER A 96 11.20 -11.20 10.16
CA SER A 96 9.98 -10.75 10.81
C SER A 96 8.92 -11.83 10.72
N LEU A 97 8.28 -12.16 11.83
CA LEU A 97 7.24 -13.18 11.91
C LEU A 97 5.95 -12.59 12.43
N GLN A 98 4.83 -12.99 11.83
CA GLN A 98 3.47 -12.63 12.23
C GLN A 98 2.62 -13.90 12.29
N PRO A 99 2.60 -14.65 13.42
CA PRO A 99 1.58 -15.66 13.63
C PRO A 99 0.19 -15.05 13.60
N GLN A 100 -0.75 -15.76 13.00
CA GLN A 100 -2.12 -15.32 12.78
C GLN A 100 -3.10 -16.34 13.34
N PHE A 101 -4.22 -15.84 13.86
CA PHE A 101 -5.35 -16.64 14.32
C PHE A 101 -6.59 -16.29 13.50
N MET A 102 -7.20 -17.29 12.87
CA MET A 102 -8.34 -17.18 11.98
C MET A 102 -9.65 -17.17 12.79
N VAL A 103 -10.03 -16.02 13.28
CA VAL A 103 -11.18 -15.86 14.21
C VAL A 103 -12.49 -16.27 13.54
N GLN A 104 -12.72 -15.82 12.30
CA GLN A 104 -13.96 -16.13 11.58
C GLN A 104 -14.07 -17.63 11.31
N ARG A 105 -12.95 -18.26 10.93
CA ARG A 105 -12.87 -19.72 10.73
C ARG A 105 -13.16 -20.49 12.03
N ALA A 106 -12.67 -20.00 13.17
CA ALA A 106 -12.94 -20.59 14.48
C ALA A 106 -14.42 -20.48 14.90
N ILE A 107 -15.11 -19.40 14.50
CA ILE A 107 -16.53 -19.18 14.83
C ILE A 107 -17.44 -20.01 13.92
N ASN A 108 -17.15 -20.06 12.63
CA ASN A 108 -18.03 -20.65 11.61
C ASN A 108 -17.72 -22.15 11.36
N GLY A 109 -16.55 -22.64 11.79
CA GLY A 109 -16.05 -23.97 11.46
C GLY A 109 -16.72 -25.07 12.24
N GLN A 110 -17.67 -25.78 11.63
CA GLN A 110 -18.06 -27.11 12.06
C GLN A 110 -17.00 -28.13 11.57
N ASN A 111 -16.29 -28.80 12.48
CA ASN A 111 -15.19 -29.73 12.21
C ASN A 111 -13.84 -29.11 11.79
N THR A 112 -13.57 -27.86 12.14
CA THR A 112 -12.27 -27.23 11.90
C THR A 112 -11.19 -27.81 12.82
N THR A 113 -10.07 -28.24 12.27
CA THR A 113 -8.93 -28.72 13.04
C THR A 113 -8.11 -27.55 13.61
N ILE A 114 -7.38 -27.78 14.70
CA ILE A 114 -6.53 -26.72 15.29
C ILE A 114 -5.52 -26.17 14.27
N SER A 115 -4.99 -27.01 13.38
CA SER A 115 -4.03 -26.62 12.35
C SER A 115 -4.62 -25.64 11.30
N GLU A 116 -5.94 -25.64 11.11
CA GLU A 116 -6.63 -24.72 10.21
C GLU A 116 -6.87 -23.33 10.84
N LEU A 117 -6.82 -23.24 12.16
CA LEU A 117 -7.06 -21.99 12.89
C LEU A 117 -5.86 -21.05 12.93
N PHE A 118 -4.68 -21.54 12.55
CA PHE A 118 -3.45 -20.76 12.61
C PHE A 118 -2.83 -20.58 11.24
N GLY A 119 -2.26 -19.41 11.04
CA GLY A 119 -1.45 -19.03 9.89
C GLY A 119 -0.17 -18.33 10.32
N LEU A 120 0.71 -18.07 9.37
CA LEU A 120 1.99 -17.40 9.58
C LEU A 120 2.32 -16.53 8.36
N LYS A 121 2.53 -15.26 8.58
CA LYS A 121 3.25 -14.41 7.62
C LYS A 121 4.69 -14.25 8.09
N ALA A 122 5.65 -14.51 7.20
CA ALA A 122 7.07 -14.34 7.44
C ALA A 122 7.67 -13.40 6.39
N GLU A 123 8.57 -12.53 6.80
CA GLU A 123 9.30 -11.61 5.93
C GLU A 123 10.78 -11.67 6.29
N LEU A 124 11.63 -12.02 5.34
CA LEU A 124 13.08 -12.01 5.47
C LEU A 124 13.63 -10.86 4.61
N LYS A 125 14.31 -9.92 5.23
CA LYS A 125 14.99 -8.80 4.56
C LYS A 125 16.47 -8.85 4.83
N GLY A 126 17.25 -8.48 3.82
CA GLY A 126 18.70 -8.42 3.96
C GLY A 126 19.39 -7.98 2.69
N GLN A 127 20.69 -8.28 2.60
CA GLN A 127 21.50 -7.99 1.43
C GLN A 127 22.27 -9.23 0.97
N ILE A 128 22.27 -9.47 -0.34
CA ILE A 128 23.05 -10.54 -1.00
C ILE A 128 23.91 -9.88 -2.08
N TRP A 129 25.23 -9.93 -1.93
CA TRP A 129 26.18 -9.35 -2.88
C TRP A 129 25.94 -7.88 -3.23
N GLY A 130 25.49 -7.10 -2.23
CA GLY A 130 25.16 -5.68 -2.40
C GLY A 130 23.78 -5.41 -3.00
N TRP A 131 22.99 -6.45 -3.28
CA TRP A 131 21.59 -6.31 -3.67
C TRP A 131 20.70 -6.41 -2.44
N ASP A 132 19.77 -5.49 -2.30
CA ASP A 132 18.71 -5.60 -1.29
C ASP A 132 17.80 -6.76 -1.66
N THR A 133 17.42 -7.54 -0.65
CA THR A 133 16.51 -8.67 -0.85
C THR A 133 15.37 -8.67 0.14
N THR A 134 14.19 -9.03 -0.35
CA THR A 134 12.99 -9.27 0.46
C THR A 134 12.38 -10.59 0.02
N TRP A 135 12.10 -11.47 0.99
CA TRP A 135 11.38 -12.73 0.78
C TRP A 135 10.19 -12.76 1.72
N GLU A 136 9.03 -13.07 1.18
CA GLU A 136 7.78 -13.20 1.95
C GLU A 136 7.20 -14.58 1.78
N ALA A 137 6.66 -15.10 2.89
CA ALA A 137 5.85 -16.31 2.93
C ALA A 137 4.54 -15.99 3.66
N ASP A 138 3.43 -16.34 3.07
CA ASP A 138 2.10 -16.23 3.67
C ASP A 138 1.45 -17.62 3.69
N ILE A 139 1.31 -18.18 4.89
CA ILE A 139 0.78 -19.51 5.14
C ILE A 139 -0.53 -19.34 5.90
N THR A 140 -1.66 -19.66 5.27
CA THR A 140 -2.99 -19.42 5.83
C THR A 140 -3.59 -20.64 6.52
N THR A 141 -2.94 -21.80 6.44
CA THR A 141 -3.30 -23.04 7.14
C THR A 141 -2.07 -23.91 7.36
N PHE A 142 -2.05 -24.63 8.48
CA PHE A 142 -1.04 -25.68 8.75
C PHE A 142 -1.61 -27.09 8.60
N LYS A 143 -2.80 -27.24 8.01
CA LYS A 143 -3.35 -28.55 7.68
C LYS A 143 -2.55 -29.16 6.52
N PRO A 144 -1.94 -30.35 6.69
CA PRO A 144 -1.01 -30.90 5.71
C PRO A 144 -1.58 -31.06 4.30
N GLN A 145 -2.86 -31.41 4.19
CA GLN A 145 -3.54 -31.59 2.89
C GLN A 145 -3.73 -30.28 2.14
N ASP A 146 -3.93 -29.18 2.87
CA ASP A 146 -4.27 -27.86 2.33
C ASP A 146 -3.07 -26.89 2.37
N LEU A 147 -1.92 -27.34 2.88
CA LEU A 147 -0.73 -26.49 3.08
C LEU A 147 -0.20 -25.93 1.77
N ALA A 148 -0.18 -26.73 0.71
CA ALA A 148 0.29 -26.27 -0.59
C ALA A 148 -0.63 -25.20 -1.17
N ASP A 149 -1.95 -25.38 -1.03
CA ASP A 149 -2.95 -24.45 -1.50
C ASP A 149 -3.11 -23.21 -0.62
N GLY A 150 -2.82 -23.34 0.67
CA GLY A 150 -2.83 -22.24 1.65
C GLY A 150 -1.51 -21.50 1.78
N SER A 151 -0.54 -21.73 0.89
CA SER A 151 0.78 -21.09 0.98
C SER A 151 1.11 -20.27 -0.26
N ARG A 152 1.56 -19.04 -0.02
CA ARG A 152 2.00 -18.09 -1.04
C ARG A 152 3.41 -17.61 -0.72
N TYR A 153 4.28 -17.56 -1.72
CA TYR A 153 5.67 -17.13 -1.55
C TYR A 153 6.04 -16.14 -2.64
N TRP A 154 6.77 -15.12 -2.30
CA TRP A 154 7.42 -14.28 -3.28
C TRP A 154 8.72 -13.70 -2.73
N GLY A 155 9.62 -13.30 -3.62
CA GLY A 155 10.86 -12.66 -3.23
C GLY A 155 11.50 -11.89 -4.36
N ASN A 156 12.35 -10.96 -4.00
CA ASN A 156 13.11 -10.16 -4.95
C ASN A 156 14.55 -9.93 -4.51
N LEU A 157 15.36 -9.58 -5.49
CA LEU A 157 16.67 -8.96 -5.36
C LEU A 157 16.61 -7.64 -6.12
N GLU A 158 16.97 -6.54 -5.48
CA GLU A 158 16.89 -5.21 -6.04
C GLU A 158 18.21 -4.46 -5.87
N ASN A 159 18.61 -3.70 -6.88
CA ASN A 159 19.77 -2.82 -6.80
C ASN A 159 19.59 -1.60 -7.69
N ASP A 160 20.11 -0.48 -7.23
CA ASP A 160 20.10 0.78 -7.96
C ASP A 160 21.47 0.99 -8.65
N PHE A 161 21.41 1.42 -9.89
CA PHE A 161 22.57 1.72 -10.72
C PHE A 161 22.47 3.12 -11.30
N GLU A 162 23.55 3.84 -11.32
CA GLU A 162 23.64 5.10 -12.03
C GLU A 162 24.29 4.88 -13.42
N LEU A 163 23.55 5.16 -14.48
CA LEU A 163 24.07 5.13 -15.85
C LEU A 163 24.36 6.57 -16.34
N PRO A 164 25.56 6.83 -16.91
CA PRO A 164 26.02 8.19 -17.24
C PRO A 164 25.10 9.01 -18.15
N TRP A 165 24.29 8.34 -18.97
CA TRP A 165 23.39 8.98 -19.95
C TRP A 165 21.90 8.86 -19.62
N LEU A 166 21.53 8.00 -18.67
CA LEU A 166 20.14 7.72 -18.30
C LEU A 166 19.83 8.13 -16.85
N GLY A 167 20.87 8.17 -15.97
CA GLY A 167 20.76 8.45 -14.55
C GLY A 167 20.42 7.18 -13.76
N ASP A 168 19.72 7.35 -12.62
CA ASP A 168 19.41 6.26 -11.70
C ASP A 168 18.40 5.29 -12.30
N ILE A 169 18.72 4.00 -12.27
CA ILE A 169 17.89 2.89 -12.73
C ILE A 169 17.84 1.85 -11.62
N THR A 170 16.67 1.32 -11.33
CA THR A 170 16.48 0.17 -10.46
C THR A 170 16.41 -1.11 -11.30
N ALA A 171 17.21 -2.10 -10.97
CA ALA A 171 17.09 -3.46 -11.49
C ALA A 171 16.53 -4.39 -10.42
N ARG A 172 15.56 -5.23 -10.80
CA ARG A 172 14.94 -6.19 -9.89
C ARG A 172 14.86 -7.57 -10.53
N LEU A 173 15.28 -8.59 -9.78
CA LEU A 173 15.00 -9.98 -10.06
C LEU A 173 13.92 -10.45 -9.09
N PHE A 174 12.98 -11.26 -9.55
CA PHE A 174 11.88 -11.73 -8.71
C PHE A 174 11.57 -13.20 -8.94
N GLY A 175 11.01 -13.82 -7.91
CA GLY A 175 10.40 -15.14 -7.97
C GLY A 175 9.13 -15.17 -7.15
N ALA A 176 8.12 -15.90 -7.62
CA ALA A 176 6.85 -16.03 -6.92
C ALA A 176 6.29 -17.44 -7.06
N HIS A 177 5.53 -17.86 -6.04
CA HIS A 177 4.71 -19.06 -6.06
C HIS A 177 3.34 -18.71 -5.48
N ARG A 178 2.28 -18.98 -6.29
CA ARG A 178 0.88 -18.64 -5.98
C ARG A 178 0.69 -17.19 -5.58
N TYR A 179 1.24 -16.27 -6.38
CA TYR A 179 1.04 -14.85 -6.15
C TYR A 179 -0.37 -14.45 -6.59
N ARG A 180 -1.12 -13.85 -5.65
CA ARG A 180 -2.45 -13.32 -5.93
C ARG A 180 -2.33 -12.00 -6.69
N ALA A 181 -3.03 -11.89 -7.82
CA ALA A 181 -3.19 -10.68 -8.59
C ALA A 181 -4.68 -10.35 -8.75
N TRP A 182 -4.98 -9.07 -8.92
CA TRP A 182 -6.32 -8.59 -9.22
C TRP A 182 -6.29 -7.91 -10.60
N ASN A 183 -7.22 -8.27 -11.46
CA ASN A 183 -7.24 -7.76 -12.82
C ASN A 183 -8.63 -7.24 -13.21
N GLY A 184 -9.00 -6.08 -12.65
CA GLY A 184 -10.24 -5.37 -12.97
C GLY A 184 -11.46 -6.29 -12.97
N SER A 185 -12.28 -6.24 -14.01
CA SER A 185 -13.48 -7.06 -14.15
C SER A 185 -13.23 -8.58 -14.15
N LEU A 186 -12.00 -9.03 -14.37
CA LEU A 186 -11.64 -10.45 -14.26
C LEU A 186 -11.46 -10.92 -12.81
N GLY A 187 -11.41 -9.99 -11.86
CA GLY A 187 -11.30 -10.29 -10.43
C GLY A 187 -9.94 -10.85 -10.01
N GLU A 188 -9.98 -11.72 -9.01
CA GLU A 188 -8.80 -12.41 -8.49
C GLU A 188 -8.28 -13.45 -9.49
N THR A 189 -6.96 -13.53 -9.60
CA THR A 189 -6.27 -14.52 -10.42
C THR A 189 -4.96 -14.92 -9.75
N ASP A 190 -4.59 -16.20 -9.88
CA ASP A 190 -3.33 -16.71 -9.32
C ASP A 190 -2.24 -16.81 -10.39
N ILE A 191 -1.07 -16.28 -10.06
CA ILE A 191 0.18 -16.57 -10.75
C ILE A 191 0.84 -17.71 -9.97
N TYR A 192 0.71 -18.93 -10.48
CA TYR A 192 1.17 -20.15 -9.79
C TYR A 192 2.67 -20.22 -9.65
N ALA A 193 3.40 -19.80 -10.68
CA ALA A 193 4.86 -19.64 -10.59
C ALA A 193 5.30 -18.51 -11.50
N ALA A 194 6.27 -17.75 -11.04
CA ALA A 194 6.93 -16.74 -11.84
C ALA A 194 8.40 -16.63 -11.46
N LEU A 195 9.25 -16.45 -12.48
CA LEU A 195 10.66 -16.15 -12.31
C LEU A 195 11.06 -15.16 -13.41
N GLY A 196 11.64 -14.04 -13.03
CA GLY A 196 12.00 -13.02 -14.01
C GLY A 196 12.77 -11.87 -13.42
N GLY A 197 12.86 -10.81 -14.21
CA GLY A 197 13.47 -9.57 -13.79
C GLY A 197 13.03 -8.41 -14.66
N PHE A 198 13.27 -7.23 -14.18
CA PHE A 198 13.05 -5.99 -14.91
C PHE A 198 14.03 -4.91 -14.52
N ILE A 199 14.15 -3.95 -15.39
CA ILE A 199 14.81 -2.68 -15.12
C ILE A 199 13.78 -1.57 -15.24
N GLU A 200 13.83 -0.59 -14.34
CA GLU A 200 12.90 0.55 -14.35
C GLU A 200 13.58 1.86 -14.00
N GLN A 201 12.97 2.94 -14.41
CA GLN A 201 13.30 4.28 -13.97
C GLN A 201 12.04 5.05 -13.65
N ARG A 202 12.07 5.73 -12.51
CA ARG A 202 11.02 6.65 -12.10
C ARG A 202 11.63 8.02 -11.82
N LYS A 203 11.02 9.07 -12.36
CA LYS A 203 11.42 10.45 -12.04
C LYS A 203 10.19 11.35 -11.88
N THR A 204 10.35 12.36 -11.04
CA THR A 204 9.39 13.45 -10.88
C THR A 204 10.01 14.74 -11.41
N PHE A 205 9.19 15.59 -12.01
CA PHE A 205 9.64 16.89 -12.51
C PHE A 205 8.45 17.86 -12.58
N ASP A 206 8.72 19.15 -12.39
CA ASP A 206 7.73 20.20 -12.51
C ASP A 206 7.84 20.90 -13.84
N LEU A 207 6.70 21.16 -14.49
CA LEU A 207 6.61 21.90 -15.73
C LEU A 207 5.57 23.03 -15.57
N GLY A 208 6.03 24.25 -15.27
CA GLY A 208 5.16 25.38 -15.04
C GLY A 208 4.23 25.18 -13.84
N LYS A 209 2.94 24.95 -14.09
CA LYS A 209 1.92 24.73 -13.06
C LYS A 209 1.57 23.26 -12.87
N SER A 210 2.24 22.36 -13.57
CA SER A 210 2.02 20.92 -13.44
C SER A 210 3.17 20.24 -12.71
N SER A 211 2.82 19.31 -11.83
CA SER A 211 3.73 18.33 -11.24
C SER A 211 3.57 17.04 -12.03
N ASN A 212 4.68 16.48 -12.48
CA ASN A 212 4.70 15.35 -13.39
C ASN A 212 5.57 14.24 -12.84
N SER A 213 5.22 13.01 -13.17
CA SER A 213 6.07 11.86 -12.97
C SER A 213 6.04 10.95 -14.18
N TYR A 214 7.15 10.28 -14.44
CA TYR A 214 7.16 9.17 -15.39
C TYR A 214 7.76 7.92 -14.77
N LEU A 215 7.31 6.80 -15.28
CA LEU A 215 7.88 5.48 -15.06
C LEU A 215 8.03 4.79 -16.40
N TRP A 216 9.17 4.16 -16.63
CA TRP A 216 9.27 3.12 -17.65
C TRP A 216 9.89 1.86 -17.04
N ARG A 217 9.48 0.69 -17.56
CA ARG A 217 9.94 -0.63 -17.14
C ARG A 217 10.11 -1.53 -18.34
N LEU A 218 11.25 -2.24 -18.39
CA LEU A 218 11.50 -3.33 -19.32
C LEU A 218 11.61 -4.62 -18.52
N GLY A 219 10.75 -5.58 -18.80
CA GLY A 219 10.67 -6.83 -18.07
C GLY A 219 10.77 -8.06 -18.95
N LEU A 220 11.32 -9.12 -18.38
CA LEU A 220 11.37 -10.46 -18.98
C LEU A 220 11.18 -11.50 -17.87
N GLY A 221 10.31 -12.47 -18.08
CA GLY A 221 10.12 -13.57 -17.13
C GLY A 221 9.37 -14.74 -17.73
N ASN A 222 9.45 -15.87 -17.05
CA ASN A 222 8.58 -17.02 -17.30
C ASN A 222 7.48 -17.07 -16.27
N TYR A 223 6.26 -17.33 -16.70
CA TYR A 223 5.06 -17.33 -15.88
C TYR A 223 4.25 -18.58 -16.14
N GLN A 224 3.83 -19.22 -15.04
CA GLN A 224 2.79 -20.22 -15.05
C GLN A 224 1.58 -19.64 -14.32
N ALA A 225 0.51 -19.35 -15.04
CA ALA A 225 -0.67 -18.68 -14.50
C ALA A 225 -1.94 -19.16 -15.19
N GLU A 226 -3.08 -18.75 -14.65
CA GLU A 226 -4.38 -19.02 -15.23
C GLU A 226 -4.47 -18.44 -16.65
N ARG A 227 -4.98 -19.27 -17.55
CA ARG A 227 -5.23 -18.88 -18.93
C ARG A 227 -6.44 -17.92 -18.99
N PHE A 228 -6.33 -16.89 -19.81
CA PHE A 228 -7.49 -16.05 -20.09
C PHE A 228 -8.67 -16.89 -20.62
N SER A 229 -9.86 -16.65 -20.08
CA SER A 229 -11.13 -17.35 -20.40
C SER A 229 -11.16 -18.87 -20.11
N SER A 230 -10.26 -19.38 -19.27
CA SER A 230 -10.21 -20.80 -18.91
C SER A 230 -9.54 -21.01 -17.55
N VAL A 231 -9.97 -22.00 -16.79
CA VAL A 231 -9.34 -22.41 -15.52
C VAL A 231 -8.05 -23.23 -15.73
N SER A 232 -7.63 -23.47 -16.97
CA SER A 232 -6.38 -24.19 -17.26
C SER A 232 -5.17 -23.28 -17.05
N LEU A 233 -4.05 -23.86 -16.61
CA LEU A 233 -2.78 -23.15 -16.52
C LEU A 233 -2.12 -23.05 -17.89
N VAL A 234 -1.44 -21.93 -18.12
CA VAL A 234 -0.53 -21.71 -19.23
C VAL A 234 0.87 -21.38 -18.69
N ASP A 235 1.89 -21.95 -19.30
CA ASP A 235 3.29 -21.65 -19.05
C ASP A 235 3.83 -20.93 -20.28
N SER A 236 4.31 -19.72 -20.12
CA SER A 236 4.85 -18.93 -21.22
C SER A 236 5.83 -17.86 -20.73
N MET A 237 6.83 -17.59 -21.54
CA MET A 237 7.65 -16.38 -21.37
C MET A 237 6.84 -15.14 -21.70
N ARG A 238 7.11 -14.06 -20.98
CA ARG A 238 6.60 -12.72 -21.23
C ARG A 238 7.74 -11.73 -21.26
N ALA A 239 7.86 -11.03 -22.37
CA ALA A 239 8.71 -9.86 -22.50
C ALA A 239 7.83 -8.62 -22.61
N ASN A 240 8.07 -7.58 -21.82
CA ASN A 240 7.23 -6.40 -21.84
C ASN A 240 7.99 -5.10 -21.67
N PHE A 241 7.45 -4.06 -22.28
CA PHE A 241 7.72 -2.66 -21.96
C PHE A 241 6.47 -2.05 -21.36
N TYR A 242 6.60 -1.40 -20.23
CA TYR A 242 5.57 -0.57 -19.62
C TYR A 242 6.08 0.86 -19.53
N GLY A 243 5.27 1.82 -19.92
CA GLY A 243 5.54 3.26 -19.78
C GLY A 243 4.33 3.97 -19.20
N SER A 244 4.55 4.90 -18.28
CA SER A 244 3.49 5.72 -17.67
C SER A 244 3.98 7.15 -17.48
N ILE A 245 3.09 8.11 -17.75
CA ILE A 245 3.28 9.53 -17.46
C ILE A 245 2.06 10.01 -16.71
N ASN A 246 2.28 10.54 -15.51
CA ASN A 246 1.26 11.14 -14.68
C ASN A 246 1.51 12.65 -14.62
N SER A 247 0.46 13.44 -14.74
CA SER A 247 0.53 14.89 -14.64
C SER A 247 -0.63 15.42 -13.80
N SER A 248 -0.33 16.25 -12.82
CA SER A 248 -1.30 16.99 -12.03
C SER A 248 -1.21 18.46 -12.32
N TYR A 249 -2.30 19.03 -12.82
CA TYR A 249 -2.37 20.42 -13.25
C TYR A 249 -3.24 21.25 -12.31
N SER A 250 -2.66 22.26 -11.65
CA SER A 250 -3.40 23.17 -10.76
C SER A 250 -4.16 24.20 -11.60
N ILE A 251 -5.50 24.04 -11.68
CA ILE A 251 -6.39 24.99 -12.37
C ILE A 251 -6.70 26.19 -11.47
N TRP A 252 -7.02 25.89 -10.20
CA TRP A 252 -7.34 26.90 -9.20
C TRP A 252 -6.77 26.51 -7.86
N ARG A 253 -6.22 27.47 -7.13
CA ARG A 253 -5.74 27.31 -5.76
C ARG A 253 -6.40 28.37 -4.88
N GLY A 254 -7.09 27.92 -3.85
CA GLY A 254 -7.75 28.77 -2.87
C GLY A 254 -6.78 29.29 -1.81
N LYS A 255 -7.34 29.96 -0.82
CA LYS A 255 -6.57 30.53 0.27
C LYS A 255 -6.26 29.48 1.32
N GLU A 256 -5.02 29.43 1.75
CA GLU A 256 -4.56 28.59 2.86
C GLU A 256 -5.10 29.10 4.21
N ALA A 257 -5.41 28.19 5.11
CA ALA A 257 -5.67 28.55 6.50
C ALA A 257 -4.36 28.99 7.19
N PRO A 258 -4.44 29.84 8.23
CA PRO A 258 -3.26 30.18 9.02
C PRO A 258 -2.53 28.93 9.52
N MET A 259 -1.21 28.91 9.38
CA MET A 259 -0.34 27.77 9.73
C MET A 259 -0.18 27.64 11.24
N THR A 260 -1.27 27.34 11.93
CA THR A 260 -1.31 27.23 13.40
C THR A 260 -1.95 25.90 13.82
N PRO A 261 -1.66 25.41 15.05
CA PRO A 261 -2.25 24.18 15.59
C PRO A 261 -3.78 24.23 15.72
N GLN A 262 -4.38 25.41 15.76
CA GLN A 262 -5.82 25.64 15.87
C GLN A 262 -6.52 25.77 14.51
N LYS A 263 -5.75 25.90 13.43
CA LYS A 263 -6.24 26.09 12.07
C LYS A 263 -5.70 25.03 11.11
N ALA A 264 -4.72 25.35 10.27
CA ALA A 264 -4.21 24.45 9.24
C ALA A 264 -3.73 23.08 9.79
N TYR A 265 -3.12 23.09 10.97
CA TYR A 265 -2.59 21.87 11.61
C TYR A 265 -3.49 21.31 12.72
N ARG A 266 -4.79 21.62 12.69
CA ARG A 266 -5.72 21.13 13.72
C ARG A 266 -5.93 19.63 13.68
N TYR A 267 -6.12 19.09 12.49
CA TYR A 267 -6.42 17.69 12.24
C TYR A 267 -5.44 17.00 11.27
N SER A 268 -4.53 17.74 10.69
CA SER A 268 -3.61 17.26 9.66
C SER A 268 -2.17 17.72 9.93
N PRO A 269 -1.16 16.92 9.63
CA PRO A 269 0.24 17.37 9.69
C PRO A 269 0.60 18.30 8.54
N VAL A 270 -0.20 18.32 7.47
CA VAL A 270 -0.02 19.17 6.29
C VAL A 270 -1.23 20.07 6.12
N ALA A 271 -1.01 21.32 5.76
CA ALA A 271 -2.10 22.24 5.48
C ALA A 271 -2.90 21.80 4.24
N ILE A 272 -4.21 21.64 4.41
CA ILE A 272 -5.13 21.39 3.31
C ILE A 272 -5.47 22.73 2.65
N VAL A 273 -5.26 22.80 1.34
CA VAL A 273 -5.54 24.01 0.55
C VAL A 273 -6.70 23.71 -0.39
N PRO A 274 -7.78 24.50 -0.34
CA PRO A 274 -8.85 24.38 -1.32
C PRO A 274 -8.32 24.58 -2.74
N GLY A 275 -8.88 23.87 -3.69
CA GLY A 275 -8.39 23.97 -5.05
C GLY A 275 -9.11 23.07 -6.03
N LEU A 276 -8.83 23.28 -7.29
CA LEU A 276 -9.23 22.41 -8.39
C LEU A 276 -7.98 22.00 -9.15
N THR A 277 -7.71 20.72 -9.20
CA THR A 277 -6.68 20.14 -10.05
C THR A 277 -7.31 19.34 -11.18
N PHE A 278 -6.59 19.13 -12.25
CA PHE A 278 -6.91 18.18 -13.29
C PHE A 278 -5.74 17.19 -13.41
N ASP A 279 -6.04 15.95 -13.14
CA ASP A 279 -5.04 14.89 -13.10
C ASP A 279 -5.16 14.07 -14.39
N THR A 280 -4.03 13.71 -15.00
CA THR A 280 -3.98 12.88 -16.22
C THR A 280 -2.96 11.77 -16.06
N ASN A 281 -3.29 10.61 -16.61
CA ASN A 281 -2.37 9.49 -16.74
C ASN A 281 -2.41 8.99 -18.18
N VAL A 282 -1.24 8.78 -18.76
CA VAL A 282 -1.04 8.10 -20.03
C VAL A 282 -0.14 6.92 -19.77
N ASN A 283 -0.59 5.71 -20.09
CA ASN A 283 0.26 4.55 -19.98
C ASN A 283 0.20 3.66 -21.22
N THR A 284 1.27 2.90 -21.43
CA THR A 284 1.38 1.94 -22.53
C THR A 284 1.97 0.64 -22.02
N LEU A 285 1.44 -0.46 -22.48
CA LEU A 285 2.02 -1.79 -22.32
C LEU A 285 2.25 -2.40 -23.68
N LEU A 286 3.47 -2.82 -23.96
CA LEU A 286 3.82 -3.64 -25.13
C LEU A 286 4.31 -4.97 -24.58
N ALA A 287 3.57 -6.05 -24.84
CA ALA A 287 3.90 -7.38 -24.34
C ALA A 287 3.92 -8.40 -25.46
N ALA A 288 4.94 -9.24 -25.45
CA ALA A 288 5.08 -10.40 -26.33
C ALA A 288 5.23 -11.68 -25.50
N TYR A 289 4.62 -12.75 -25.94
CA TYR A 289 4.58 -14.02 -25.22
C TYR A 289 5.23 -15.14 -26.00
N GLY A 290 5.73 -16.15 -25.27
CA GLY A 290 6.47 -17.27 -25.84
C GLY A 290 5.64 -18.17 -26.77
N ASP A 291 4.30 -18.08 -26.71
CA ASP A 291 3.37 -18.76 -27.63
C ASP A 291 3.16 -18.01 -28.97
N GLY A 292 3.85 -16.88 -29.15
CA GLY A 292 3.75 -16.04 -30.34
C GLY A 292 2.63 -15.00 -30.30
N THR A 293 1.82 -14.97 -29.24
CA THR A 293 0.83 -13.93 -29.04
C THR A 293 1.46 -12.62 -28.56
N HIS A 294 0.73 -11.53 -28.66
CA HIS A 294 1.14 -10.22 -28.14
C HIS A 294 -0.06 -9.44 -27.65
N GLN A 295 0.17 -8.52 -26.73
CA GLN A 295 -0.83 -7.54 -26.30
C GLN A 295 -0.18 -6.16 -26.21
N ASN A 296 -0.71 -5.21 -26.98
CA ASN A 296 -0.29 -3.82 -26.95
C ASN A 296 -1.46 -2.97 -26.48
N THR A 297 -1.25 -2.13 -25.48
CA THR A 297 -2.24 -1.19 -24.98
C THR A 297 -1.68 0.22 -24.92
N LEU A 298 -2.55 1.19 -25.16
CA LEU A 298 -2.31 2.61 -24.91
C LEU A 298 -3.53 3.17 -24.20
N SER A 299 -3.35 3.56 -22.95
CA SER A 299 -4.43 4.02 -22.10
C SER A 299 -4.27 5.51 -21.79
N PHE A 300 -5.38 6.21 -21.81
CA PHE A 300 -5.51 7.60 -21.41
C PHE A 300 -6.56 7.68 -20.32
N SER A 301 -6.24 8.27 -19.20
CA SER A 301 -7.21 8.54 -18.15
C SER A 301 -6.97 9.92 -17.54
N GLY A 302 -8.01 10.47 -16.95
CA GLY A 302 -7.88 11.72 -16.24
C GLY A 302 -9.20 12.29 -15.82
N GLY A 303 -9.12 13.34 -15.00
CA GLY A 303 -10.29 14.04 -14.50
C GLY A 303 -10.01 15.08 -13.43
N PRO A 304 -11.04 15.82 -13.03
CA PRO A 304 -10.94 16.87 -12.04
C PRO A 304 -10.94 16.32 -10.61
N THR A 305 -10.17 16.97 -9.75
CA THR A 305 -10.23 16.81 -8.30
C THR A 305 -10.50 18.15 -7.66
N LEU A 306 -11.67 18.28 -7.02
CA LEU A 306 -12.10 19.48 -6.30
C LEU A 306 -11.87 19.27 -4.80
N THR A 307 -11.13 20.17 -4.17
CA THR A 307 -10.93 20.25 -2.73
C THR A 307 -11.61 21.51 -2.19
N LEU A 308 -12.51 21.36 -1.25
CA LEU A 308 -13.21 22.42 -0.56
C LEU A 308 -12.85 22.40 0.93
N GLY A 309 -12.72 23.60 1.52
CA GLY A 309 -12.38 23.77 2.94
C GLY A 309 -10.92 23.49 3.26
N THR A 310 -10.58 23.64 4.51
CA THR A 310 -9.18 23.63 4.99
C THR A 310 -8.93 22.60 6.09
N PHE A 311 -9.94 21.79 6.42
CA PHE A 311 -9.90 20.81 7.51
C PHE A 311 -9.52 21.43 8.85
N SER A 312 -10.02 22.63 9.09
CA SER A 312 -9.70 23.45 10.27
C SER A 312 -10.91 23.71 11.20
N GLN A 313 -12.13 23.54 10.70
CA GLN A 313 -13.36 23.70 11.46
C GLN A 313 -13.87 22.33 11.99
N PRO A 314 -14.75 22.31 13.00
CA PRO A 314 -15.15 21.06 13.65
C PRO A 314 -16.21 20.25 12.89
N PHE A 315 -16.80 20.77 11.82
CA PHE A 315 -17.92 20.10 11.15
C PHE A 315 -17.93 20.44 9.66
N LEU A 316 -17.95 19.41 8.82
CA LEU A 316 -18.10 19.46 7.36
C LEU A 316 -17.24 20.52 6.62
N ASP A 317 -16.09 20.88 7.18
CA ASP A 317 -15.19 21.90 6.62
C ASP A 317 -14.34 21.36 5.45
N TYR A 318 -14.12 20.04 5.40
CA TYR A 318 -13.27 19.45 4.37
C TYR A 318 -14.05 18.45 3.53
N THR A 319 -14.10 18.72 2.24
CA THR A 319 -14.65 17.84 1.21
C THR A 319 -13.68 17.78 0.03
N ARG A 320 -13.35 16.58 -0.42
CA ARG A 320 -12.63 16.36 -1.65
C ARG A 320 -13.42 15.40 -2.52
N VAL A 321 -13.65 15.77 -3.76
CA VAL A 321 -14.34 14.95 -4.76
C VAL A 321 -13.44 14.83 -5.96
N SER A 322 -13.23 13.61 -6.43
CA SER A 322 -12.52 13.33 -7.68
C SER A 322 -13.41 12.53 -8.62
N MET A 323 -13.27 12.79 -9.89
CA MET A 323 -13.83 11.99 -10.98
C MET A 323 -12.70 11.70 -11.96
N SER A 324 -12.70 10.51 -12.53
CA SER A 324 -11.77 10.15 -13.60
C SER A 324 -12.48 9.34 -14.66
N GLY A 325 -12.15 9.57 -15.92
CA GLY A 325 -12.56 8.74 -17.02
C GLY A 325 -11.33 8.18 -17.72
N GLY A 326 -11.41 6.95 -18.22
CA GLY A 326 -10.30 6.31 -18.91
C GLY A 326 -10.76 5.58 -20.17
N VAL A 327 -9.88 5.58 -21.19
CA VAL A 327 -10.05 4.77 -22.41
C VAL A 327 -8.73 4.07 -22.72
N THR A 328 -8.82 2.83 -23.17
CA THR A 328 -7.68 1.99 -23.54
C THR A 328 -7.85 1.49 -24.97
N LEU A 329 -6.90 1.83 -25.82
CA LEU A 329 -6.74 1.24 -27.14
C LEU A 329 -5.96 -0.06 -26.98
N LYS A 330 -6.46 -1.15 -27.55
CA LYS A 330 -5.88 -2.48 -27.41
C LYS A 330 -5.70 -3.16 -28.76
N GLN A 331 -4.56 -3.83 -28.92
CA GLN A 331 -4.28 -4.73 -30.04
C GLN A 331 -3.74 -6.05 -29.51
N GLY A 332 -4.26 -7.16 -30.00
CA GLY A 332 -3.88 -8.49 -29.53
C GLY A 332 -4.48 -8.87 -28.20
N SER A 333 -3.96 -9.92 -27.58
CA SER A 333 -4.43 -10.43 -26.29
C SER A 333 -3.32 -11.16 -25.55
N SER A 334 -3.36 -11.12 -24.22
CA SER A 334 -2.52 -11.91 -23.33
C SER A 334 -3.03 -13.36 -23.26
N PRO A 335 -2.17 -14.36 -23.17
CA PRO A 335 -2.60 -15.71 -22.82
C PRO A 335 -2.96 -15.83 -21.32
N PHE A 336 -2.55 -14.87 -20.50
CA PHE A 336 -2.72 -14.88 -19.04
C PHE A 336 -3.89 -14.05 -18.57
N ASN A 337 -4.66 -14.58 -17.62
CA ASN A 337 -5.77 -13.88 -17.00
C ASN A 337 -5.31 -12.61 -16.25
N PHE A 338 -4.21 -12.70 -15.51
CA PHE A 338 -3.69 -11.58 -14.71
C PHE A 338 -3.20 -10.38 -15.54
N ASP A 339 -2.91 -10.58 -16.83
CA ASP A 339 -2.30 -9.58 -17.72
C ASP A 339 -3.25 -9.13 -18.86
N GLN A 340 -4.40 -9.76 -18.98
CA GLN A 340 -5.36 -9.47 -20.03
C GLN A 340 -6.06 -8.13 -19.78
N ALA A 341 -6.03 -7.23 -20.76
CA ALA A 341 -6.78 -5.98 -20.72
C ALA A 341 -8.22 -6.23 -21.17
N VAL A 342 -9.19 -6.02 -20.29
CA VAL A 342 -10.63 -6.16 -20.54
C VAL A 342 -11.42 -4.89 -20.23
N ASP A 343 -10.93 -4.04 -19.34
CA ASP A 343 -11.56 -2.79 -18.94
C ASP A 343 -11.09 -1.66 -19.85
N LEU A 344 -11.67 -1.60 -21.07
CA LEU A 344 -11.20 -0.66 -22.09
C LEU A 344 -11.77 0.75 -21.94
N SER A 345 -12.86 0.89 -21.20
CA SER A 345 -13.39 2.21 -20.81
C SER A 345 -13.79 2.17 -19.34
N THR A 346 -13.31 3.14 -18.55
CA THR A 346 -13.51 3.16 -17.11
C THR A 346 -14.00 4.51 -16.63
N LEU A 347 -14.75 4.51 -15.53
CA LEU A 347 -15.17 5.69 -14.81
C LEU A 347 -14.87 5.49 -13.32
N GLY A 348 -14.10 6.43 -12.74
CA GLY A 348 -13.78 6.45 -11.33
C GLY A 348 -14.43 7.62 -10.61
N ILE A 349 -14.90 7.39 -9.39
CA ILE A 349 -15.42 8.41 -8.49
C ILE A 349 -14.84 8.21 -7.11
N GLY A 350 -14.39 9.29 -6.48
CA GLY A 350 -13.87 9.27 -5.12
C GLY A 350 -14.37 10.46 -4.31
N ILE A 351 -14.59 10.23 -3.02
CA ILE A 351 -14.96 11.26 -2.06
C ILE A 351 -14.16 11.12 -0.78
N THR A 352 -13.66 12.23 -0.26
CA THR A 352 -13.19 12.37 1.12
C THR A 352 -14.04 13.43 1.78
N GLN A 353 -14.72 13.08 2.87
CA GLN A 353 -15.60 13.98 3.59
C GLN A 353 -15.26 14.00 5.08
N GLN A 354 -15.00 15.19 5.60
CA GLN A 354 -15.00 15.39 7.05
C GLN A 354 -16.45 15.24 7.57
N ILE A 355 -16.64 14.41 8.59
CA ILE A 355 -17.93 14.25 9.25
C ILE A 355 -18.01 15.20 10.44
N VAL A 356 -17.19 14.97 11.44
CA VAL A 356 -17.12 15.82 12.64
C VAL A 356 -15.71 15.76 13.25
N GLY A 357 -15.15 16.90 13.59
CA GLY A 357 -13.81 16.99 14.16
C GLY A 357 -12.77 16.31 13.25
N PRO A 358 -11.99 15.37 13.79
CA PRO A 358 -10.98 14.64 13.03
C PRO A 358 -11.52 13.44 12.25
N LEU A 359 -12.83 13.16 12.29
CA LEU A 359 -13.43 12.00 11.64
C LEU A 359 -13.64 12.25 10.14
N LEU A 360 -12.96 11.46 9.31
CA LEU A 360 -13.06 11.46 7.85
C LEU A 360 -13.70 10.18 7.34
N LEU A 361 -14.54 10.29 6.34
CA LEU A 361 -14.97 9.21 5.47
C LEU A 361 -14.25 9.35 4.14
N ASN A 362 -13.57 8.30 3.72
CA ASN A 362 -13.02 8.14 2.37
C ASN A 362 -13.78 7.01 1.68
N ALA A 363 -14.24 7.24 0.47
CA ALA A 363 -14.87 6.21 -0.34
C ALA A 363 -14.56 6.45 -1.81
N GLY A 364 -14.38 5.38 -2.55
CA GLY A 364 -14.14 5.43 -3.98
C GLY A 364 -14.45 4.10 -4.65
N PHE A 365 -14.75 4.17 -5.93
CA PHE A 365 -14.91 3.01 -6.78
C PHE A 365 -14.60 3.37 -8.24
N ASP A 366 -14.17 2.37 -8.97
CA ASP A 366 -13.98 2.41 -10.41
C ASP A 366 -14.88 1.35 -11.05
N ILE A 367 -15.50 1.69 -12.17
CA ILE A 367 -16.40 0.80 -12.91
C ILE A 367 -15.99 0.72 -14.37
N ASN A 368 -16.27 -0.43 -14.99
CA ASN A 368 -16.18 -0.61 -16.41
C ASN A 368 -17.41 0.03 -17.08
N VAL A 369 -17.19 0.97 -17.99
CA VAL A 369 -18.24 1.66 -18.76
C VAL A 369 -18.16 1.41 -20.25
N ASP A 370 -17.43 0.37 -20.67
CA ASP A 370 -17.35 -0.07 -22.06
C ASP A 370 -18.65 -0.79 -22.45
N ALA A 371 -19.52 -0.10 -23.16
CA ALA A 371 -20.79 -0.63 -23.61
C ALA A 371 -20.69 -1.84 -24.57
N GLY A 372 -19.51 -2.09 -25.16
CA GLY A 372 -19.21 -3.26 -25.97
C GLY A 372 -18.67 -4.46 -25.20
N SER A 373 -18.39 -4.29 -23.92
CA SER A 373 -17.82 -5.33 -23.05
C SER A 373 -18.92 -6.15 -22.36
N GLU A 374 -18.69 -7.44 -22.18
CA GLU A 374 -19.49 -8.30 -21.29
C GLU A 374 -19.40 -7.88 -19.82
N PHE A 375 -18.38 -7.12 -19.46
CA PHE A 375 -18.11 -6.58 -18.12
C PHE A 375 -18.71 -5.18 -17.90
N TYR A 376 -19.60 -4.69 -18.77
CA TYR A 376 -20.21 -3.37 -18.60
C TYR A 376 -20.95 -3.25 -17.27
N GLY A 377 -20.56 -2.26 -16.46
CA GLY A 377 -21.13 -1.99 -15.15
C GLY A 377 -20.43 -2.70 -13.99
N ASP A 378 -19.45 -3.57 -14.27
CA ASP A 378 -18.69 -4.23 -13.21
C ASP A 378 -17.82 -3.24 -12.44
N VAL A 379 -17.78 -3.44 -11.13
CA VAL A 379 -16.85 -2.73 -10.24
C VAL A 379 -15.48 -3.36 -10.39
N ILE A 380 -14.50 -2.57 -10.81
CA ILE A 380 -13.12 -3.01 -11.07
C ILE A 380 -12.16 -2.64 -9.94
N ASN A 381 -12.59 -1.77 -9.05
CA ASN A 381 -11.90 -1.41 -7.82
C ASN A 381 -12.87 -0.70 -6.87
N SER A 382 -12.66 -0.84 -5.56
CA SER A 382 -13.44 -0.09 -4.58
C SER A 382 -12.70 0.00 -3.25
N ASN A 383 -13.01 1.05 -2.50
CA ASN A 383 -12.50 1.19 -1.14
C ASN A 383 -13.43 2.06 -0.30
N ILE A 384 -13.49 1.76 0.97
CA ILE A 384 -14.16 2.55 1.99
C ILE A 384 -13.26 2.62 3.21
N GLU A 385 -13.08 3.79 3.77
CA GLU A 385 -12.33 3.98 5.00
C GLU A 385 -12.98 5.04 5.88
N LEU A 386 -13.18 4.71 7.14
CA LEU A 386 -13.52 5.65 8.20
C LEU A 386 -12.28 5.87 9.05
N SER A 387 -11.76 7.09 9.07
CA SER A 387 -10.51 7.42 9.76
C SER A 387 -10.65 8.56 10.73
N TRP A 388 -9.99 8.43 11.88
CA TRP A 388 -9.76 9.48 12.86
C TRP A 388 -8.40 10.11 12.60
N GLN A 389 -8.41 11.24 11.92
CA GLN A 389 -7.21 11.91 11.42
C GLN A 389 -6.72 12.97 12.40
N ARG A 390 -5.46 12.87 12.83
CA ARG A 390 -4.83 13.87 13.69
C ARG A 390 -3.48 14.29 13.09
N ARG A 391 -2.94 15.40 13.59
CA ARG A 391 -1.64 15.93 13.17
C ARG A 391 -0.49 14.92 13.40
N SER A 392 -0.53 14.22 14.51
CA SER A 392 0.54 13.30 14.92
C SER A 392 0.25 11.83 14.60
N TYR A 393 -1.01 11.48 14.37
CA TYR A 393 -1.42 10.09 14.13
C TYR A 393 -2.72 10.01 13.34
N ASP A 394 -2.96 8.87 12.74
CA ASP A 394 -4.29 8.46 12.28
C ASP A 394 -4.64 7.06 12.78
N PHE A 395 -5.94 6.85 12.97
CA PHE A 395 -6.54 5.57 13.22
C PHE A 395 -7.68 5.39 12.24
N GLY A 396 -7.73 4.26 11.52
CA GLY A 396 -8.74 4.02 10.51
C GLY A 396 -9.20 2.56 10.47
N ILE A 397 -10.44 2.38 10.03
CA ILE A 397 -11.01 1.09 9.65
C ILE A 397 -11.25 1.20 8.16
N TYR A 398 -10.67 0.28 7.39
CA TYR A 398 -10.79 0.26 5.94
C TYR A 398 -11.35 -1.07 5.46
N PHE A 399 -12.03 -1.02 4.34
CA PHE A 399 -12.54 -2.20 3.65
C PHE A 399 -12.54 -1.95 2.15
N ASN A 400 -12.04 -2.91 1.38
CA ASN A 400 -12.16 -2.98 -0.06
C ASN A 400 -13.23 -4.02 -0.41
N PRO A 401 -14.46 -3.62 -0.76
CA PRO A 401 -15.54 -4.56 -1.10
C PRO A 401 -15.22 -5.42 -2.33
N TYR A 402 -14.48 -4.88 -3.29
CA TYR A 402 -14.10 -5.59 -4.52
C TYR A 402 -13.15 -6.76 -4.20
N GLU A 403 -12.13 -6.55 -3.40
CA GLU A 403 -11.17 -7.59 -3.04
C GLU A 403 -11.62 -8.43 -1.83
N GLY A 404 -12.65 -7.99 -1.08
CA GLY A 404 -13.06 -8.65 0.15
C GLY A 404 -12.04 -8.53 1.29
N ILE A 405 -11.15 -7.53 1.23
CA ILE A 405 -10.04 -7.32 2.17
C ILE A 405 -10.28 -6.06 2.99
N GLY A 406 -9.98 -6.12 4.28
CA GLY A 406 -10.10 -4.96 5.15
C GLY A 406 -9.27 -5.09 6.42
N GLY A 407 -9.35 -4.08 7.26
CA GLY A 407 -8.63 -4.11 8.52
C GLY A 407 -8.68 -2.82 9.31
N ILE A 408 -7.90 -2.80 10.38
CA ILE A 408 -7.68 -1.64 11.23
C ILE A 408 -6.27 -1.13 10.99
N ARG A 409 -6.15 0.18 10.79
CA ARG A 409 -4.88 0.85 10.58
C ARG A 409 -4.63 1.86 11.69
N PHE A 410 -3.43 1.86 12.22
CA PHE A 410 -2.91 2.92 13.08
C PHE A 410 -1.54 3.36 12.54
N ARG A 411 -1.37 4.67 12.33
CA ARG A 411 -0.11 5.26 11.90
C ARG A 411 0.26 6.43 12.79
N LEU A 412 1.55 6.56 13.07
CA LEU A 412 2.15 7.77 13.61
C LEU A 412 2.76 8.53 12.43
N HIS A 413 2.35 9.78 12.24
CA HIS A 413 2.89 10.64 11.21
C HIS A 413 4.27 11.14 11.64
N ASP A 414 5.21 11.15 10.72
CA ASP A 414 6.52 11.79 10.85
C ASP A 414 7.23 11.58 12.21
N PHE A 415 7.17 10.35 12.73
CA PHE A 415 7.94 9.98 13.89
C PHE A 415 9.40 9.81 13.45
N ASP A 416 10.02 10.94 13.06
CA ASP A 416 11.32 10.92 12.43
C ASP A 416 12.44 11.01 13.46
N PHE A 417 12.89 9.88 13.90
CA PHE A 417 14.26 9.75 14.36
C PHE A 417 15.17 9.10 13.31
N ASN A 418 14.73 8.86 12.10
CA ASN A 418 15.42 8.40 10.90
C ASN A 418 14.40 7.93 9.85
N GLY A 419 13.38 8.73 9.59
CA GLY A 419 12.39 8.42 8.55
C GLY A 419 11.52 7.20 8.86
N THR A 420 11.17 6.96 10.13
CA THR A 420 10.21 5.90 10.51
C THR A 420 8.76 6.35 10.36
N GLY A 421 8.51 7.64 10.12
CA GLY A 421 7.21 8.20 9.85
C GLY A 421 6.77 7.93 8.40
N VAL A 422 5.48 7.71 8.22
CA VAL A 422 4.86 7.70 6.89
C VAL A 422 4.43 9.13 6.60
N PRO A 423 4.91 9.76 5.51
CA PRO A 423 4.42 11.08 5.11
C PRO A 423 2.89 11.06 5.03
N PHE A 424 2.25 12.09 5.57
CA PHE A 424 0.83 12.26 5.35
C PHE A 424 0.62 12.56 3.87
N MET A 425 0.03 11.64 3.16
CA MET A 425 -0.52 11.88 1.84
C MET A 425 -2.03 12.03 1.98
N PRO A 426 -2.61 13.20 1.64
CA PRO A 426 -4.04 13.30 1.53
C PRO A 426 -4.53 12.19 0.62
N TYR A 427 -5.52 11.43 1.07
CA TYR A 427 -6.10 10.37 0.27
C TYR A 427 -6.52 10.92 -1.10
N THR A 428 -5.98 10.36 -2.15
CA THR A 428 -6.38 10.60 -3.54
C THR A 428 -6.84 9.28 -4.12
N PRO A 429 -8.10 9.12 -4.52
CA PRO A 429 -8.60 7.90 -5.17
C PRO A 429 -7.79 7.51 -6.40
N THR A 430 -7.27 8.49 -7.15
CA THR A 430 -6.40 8.27 -8.32
C THR A 430 -5.08 7.59 -8.00
N ASN A 431 -4.59 7.65 -6.76
CA ASN A 431 -3.35 6.97 -6.37
C ASN A 431 -3.51 5.44 -6.28
N TRP A 432 -4.73 4.91 -6.32
CA TRP A 432 -4.98 3.48 -6.31
C TRP A 432 -4.52 2.79 -7.59
N MET A 433 -4.74 3.41 -8.74
CA MET A 433 -4.23 2.88 -10.02
C MET A 433 -2.70 2.90 -10.07
N GLU A 434 -2.06 3.91 -9.48
CA GLU A 434 -0.61 3.96 -9.36
C GLU A 434 -0.09 2.87 -8.42
N MET A 435 -0.69 2.69 -7.24
CA MET A 435 -0.27 1.63 -6.31
C MET A 435 -0.51 0.24 -6.89
N ALA A 436 -1.66 0.01 -7.51
CA ALA A 436 -1.96 -1.29 -8.15
C ALA A 436 -1.01 -1.63 -9.30
N ASN A 437 -0.52 -0.65 -10.05
CA ASN A 437 0.36 -0.88 -11.20
C ASN A 437 1.86 -0.71 -10.88
N THR A 438 2.24 0.04 -9.83
CA THR A 438 3.65 0.31 -9.52
C THR A 438 4.23 -0.65 -8.49
N ASP A 439 3.40 -1.20 -7.61
CA ASP A 439 3.82 -2.16 -6.59
C ASP A 439 3.66 -3.63 -7.05
N ARG A 440 3.11 -3.86 -8.24
CA ARG A 440 3.12 -5.21 -8.82
C ARG A 440 4.56 -5.63 -9.06
N PRO A 441 4.99 -6.77 -8.53
CA PRO A 441 6.36 -7.25 -8.69
C PRO A 441 6.67 -7.71 -10.13
N PHE A 442 5.70 -7.60 -11.06
CA PHE A 442 5.81 -8.14 -12.42
C PHE A 442 5.56 -7.09 -13.51
#